data_be9b41dfabffd3576949666b791e0662
#
_entry.id   be9b41dfabffd3576949666b791e0662
#
_cell.length_a   1.000
_cell.length_b   1.000
_cell.length_c   1.000
_cell.angle_alpha   90.00
_cell.angle_beta   90.00
_cell.angle_gamma   90.00
#
_symmetry.space_group_name_H-M   'P 1'
#
loop_
_entity.id
_entity.type
_entity.pdbx_description
1 polymer ?
#
loop_
_entity_poly.entity_id
_entity_poly.type
_entity_poly.pdbx_seq_one_letter_code
_entity_poly.pdbx_strand_id
1 'polypeptide(L)'
;SLFQLIGRTHEVYGSELLGPIVISMTHAASDVLTVLLLAKWAGCKTIPQITPLFESVPDLKDAPRILESLFTLGIYREHLTSHHNEQMVMIGYSDSNKDGGYLMANWSLYEAQEEITRVAQKHNIKLTIFHGRGGTIARGGGPANSAIRAQPAGSINGRFRLTEQGEIIALRYSNPGLAHRHLEQIASAVILA
;
A
#
# COMPACT_ATOMS: atom_id res chain seq x y z
N SER A 1 15.76 -8.45 19.02
CA SER A 1 15.01 -8.70 17.77
C SER A 1 14.61 -7.38 17.10
N LEU A 2 14.22 -7.42 15.82
CA LEU A 2 13.73 -6.25 15.09
C LEU A 2 12.56 -5.57 15.82
N PHE A 3 11.59 -6.33 16.28
CA PHE A 3 10.42 -5.78 16.98
C PHE A 3 10.77 -5.14 18.34
N GLN A 4 11.78 -5.63 19.03
CA GLN A 4 12.30 -4.94 20.23
C GLN A 4 12.94 -3.60 19.89
N LEU A 5 13.66 -3.51 18.76
CA LEU A 5 14.21 -2.25 18.28
C LEU A 5 13.10 -1.26 17.90
N ILE A 6 12.07 -1.72 17.18
CA ILE A 6 10.88 -0.92 16.84
C ILE A 6 10.24 -0.39 18.11
N GLY A 7 9.98 -1.25 19.09
CA GLY A 7 9.38 -0.84 20.37
C GLY A 7 10.19 0.24 21.09
N ARG A 8 11.51 0.07 21.19
CA ARG A 8 12.41 1.10 21.77
C ARG A 8 12.41 2.40 20.99
N THR A 9 12.40 2.32 19.66
CA THR A 9 12.36 3.52 18.81
C THR A 9 11.07 4.31 19.06
N HIS A 10 9.94 3.63 19.14
CA HIS A 10 8.65 4.28 19.44
C HIS A 10 8.64 4.91 20.85
N GLU A 11 9.24 4.25 21.84
CA GLU A 11 9.31 4.79 23.21
C GLU A 11 10.17 6.06 23.31
N VAL A 12 11.26 6.14 22.52
CA VAL A 12 12.22 7.25 22.58
C VAL A 12 11.81 8.41 21.67
N TYR A 13 11.34 8.11 20.47
CA TYR A 13 11.14 9.10 19.39
C TYR A 13 9.68 9.28 18.98
N GLY A 14 8.77 8.51 19.54
CA GLY A 14 7.36 8.52 19.15
C GLY A 14 7.03 7.55 18.01
N SER A 15 5.75 7.18 17.93
CA SER A 15 5.26 6.21 16.94
C SER A 15 5.26 6.74 15.50
N GLU A 16 5.28 8.05 15.32
CA GLU A 16 5.24 8.70 14.02
C GLU A 16 6.56 8.60 13.23
N LEU A 17 7.66 8.26 13.90
CA LEU A 17 8.97 8.18 13.24
C LEU A 17 9.07 7.00 12.26
N LEU A 18 8.42 5.89 12.59
CA LEU A 18 8.45 4.68 11.77
C LEU A 18 7.17 4.57 10.95
N GLY A 19 7.33 4.40 9.65
CA GLY A 19 6.23 4.08 8.77
C GLY A 19 5.71 2.65 8.95
N PRO A 20 4.75 2.22 8.12
CA PRO A 20 4.19 0.87 8.18
C PRO A 20 5.23 -0.20 7.87
N ILE A 21 5.04 -1.38 8.45
CA ILE A 21 5.81 -2.58 8.11
C ILE A 21 5.21 -3.20 6.85
N VAL A 22 5.96 -3.19 5.76
CA VAL A 22 5.55 -3.88 4.54
C VAL A 22 6.05 -5.31 4.58
N ILE A 23 5.15 -6.26 4.37
CA ILE A 23 5.48 -7.69 4.25
C ILE A 23 5.29 -8.15 2.81
N SER A 24 6.38 -8.62 2.21
CA SER A 24 6.35 -9.21 0.86
C SER A 24 5.71 -10.61 0.86
N MET A 25 5.31 -11.07 -0.32
CA MET A 25 4.82 -12.44 -0.53
C MET A 25 3.66 -12.81 0.41
N THR A 26 2.69 -11.93 0.54
CA THR A 26 1.50 -12.19 1.37
C THR A 26 0.54 -13.11 0.61
N HIS A 27 0.42 -14.35 1.05
CA HIS A 27 -0.42 -15.37 0.42
C HIS A 27 -1.65 -15.73 1.28
N ALA A 28 -1.62 -15.41 2.57
CA ALA A 28 -2.69 -15.73 3.51
C ALA A 28 -2.82 -14.69 4.62
N ALA A 29 -3.98 -14.63 5.27
CA ALA A 29 -4.21 -13.81 6.45
C ALA A 29 -3.22 -14.16 7.60
N SER A 30 -2.79 -15.42 7.69
CA SER A 30 -1.81 -15.88 8.67
C SER A 30 -0.47 -15.17 8.57
N ASP A 31 -0.06 -14.73 7.37
CA ASP A 31 1.23 -14.05 7.18
C ASP A 31 1.21 -12.70 7.89
N VAL A 32 0.13 -11.94 7.76
CA VAL A 32 -0.11 -10.67 8.45
C VAL A 32 -0.22 -10.89 9.97
N LEU A 33 -0.98 -11.91 10.39
CA LEU A 33 -1.17 -12.24 11.80
C LEU A 33 0.11 -12.70 12.48
N THR A 34 1.00 -13.37 11.75
CA THR A 34 2.33 -13.77 12.26
C THR A 34 3.16 -12.55 12.64
N VAL A 35 3.16 -11.50 11.80
CA VAL A 35 3.86 -10.25 12.11
C VAL A 35 3.26 -9.59 13.35
N LEU A 36 1.94 -9.55 13.45
CA LEU A 36 1.24 -9.01 14.62
C LEU A 36 1.59 -9.81 15.90
N LEU A 37 1.61 -11.13 15.82
CA LEU A 37 1.99 -12.02 16.92
C LEU A 37 3.43 -11.78 17.38
N LEU A 38 4.37 -11.72 16.43
CA LEU A 38 5.79 -11.49 16.73
C LEU A 38 6.03 -10.12 17.37
N ALA A 39 5.34 -9.09 16.92
CA ALA A 39 5.41 -7.76 17.52
C ALA A 39 4.86 -7.76 18.97
N LYS A 40 3.70 -8.40 19.21
CA LYS A 40 3.12 -8.57 20.54
C LYS A 40 4.05 -9.40 21.44
N TRP A 41 4.59 -10.49 20.95
CA TRP A 41 5.53 -11.35 21.71
C TRP A 41 6.82 -10.62 22.07
N ALA A 42 7.30 -9.73 21.21
CA ALA A 42 8.47 -8.91 21.49
C ALA A 42 8.20 -7.76 22.49
N GLY A 43 6.96 -7.59 22.94
CA GLY A 43 6.57 -6.56 23.91
C GLY A 43 6.37 -5.17 23.29
N CYS A 44 6.13 -5.07 21.96
CA CYS A 44 5.82 -3.79 21.34
C CYS A 44 4.48 -3.26 21.88
N LYS A 45 4.51 -2.12 22.57
CA LYS A 45 3.29 -1.46 23.08
C LYS A 45 2.49 -0.84 21.94
N THR A 46 3.20 -0.20 21.00
CA THR A 46 2.62 0.36 19.78
C THR A 46 3.19 -0.41 18.59
N ILE A 47 2.34 -1.21 17.94
CA ILE A 47 2.73 -1.98 16.76
C ILE A 47 2.49 -1.10 15.52
N PRO A 48 3.49 -0.88 14.65
CA PRO A 48 3.26 -0.16 13.40
C PRO A 48 2.18 -0.80 12.55
N GLN A 49 1.53 -0.02 11.68
CA GLN A 49 0.59 -0.55 10.72
C GLN A 49 1.26 -1.64 9.86
N ILE A 50 0.61 -2.79 9.70
CA ILE A 50 1.10 -3.89 8.90
C ILE A 50 0.49 -3.77 7.50
N THR A 51 1.34 -3.68 6.48
CA THR A 51 0.95 -3.50 5.08
C THR A 51 1.26 -4.78 4.31
N PRO A 52 0.25 -5.59 3.96
CA PRO A 52 0.44 -6.72 3.07
C PRO A 52 0.83 -6.23 1.68
N LEU A 53 1.77 -6.94 1.03
CA LEU A 53 2.15 -6.73 -0.36
C LEU A 53 1.71 -7.94 -1.18
N PHE A 54 0.86 -7.68 -2.17
CA PHE A 54 0.42 -8.67 -3.17
C PHE A 54 1.20 -8.44 -4.46
N GLU A 55 2.05 -9.40 -4.82
CA GLU A 55 3.07 -9.23 -5.87
C GLU A 55 2.73 -9.93 -7.18
N SER A 56 2.18 -11.13 -7.11
CA SER A 56 1.86 -11.96 -8.27
C SER A 56 0.39 -11.81 -8.71
N VAL A 57 0.07 -12.25 -9.92
CA VAL A 57 -1.32 -12.28 -10.41
C VAL A 57 -2.22 -13.16 -9.52
N PRO A 58 -1.80 -14.35 -9.06
CA PRO A 58 -2.57 -15.13 -8.09
C PRO A 58 -2.80 -14.37 -6.77
N ASP A 59 -1.79 -13.70 -6.21
CA ASP A 59 -1.92 -12.95 -4.97
C ASP A 59 -2.91 -11.79 -5.11
N LEU A 60 -2.87 -11.08 -6.25
CA LEU A 60 -3.80 -10.00 -6.55
C LEU A 60 -5.26 -10.49 -6.59
N LYS A 61 -5.50 -11.69 -7.16
CA LYS A 61 -6.83 -12.30 -7.20
C LYS A 61 -7.31 -12.73 -5.82
N ASP A 62 -6.41 -13.19 -4.96
CA ASP A 62 -6.73 -13.63 -3.60
C ASP A 62 -6.79 -12.49 -2.57
N ALA A 63 -6.20 -11.34 -2.87
CA ALA A 63 -6.11 -10.20 -1.96
C ALA A 63 -7.46 -9.78 -1.33
N PRO A 64 -8.58 -9.68 -2.08
CA PRO A 64 -9.87 -9.33 -1.48
C PRO A 64 -10.31 -10.34 -0.42
N ARG A 65 -10.15 -11.64 -0.68
CA ARG A 65 -10.52 -12.72 0.25
C ARG A 65 -9.64 -12.70 1.51
N ILE A 66 -8.34 -12.44 1.35
CA ILE A 66 -7.39 -12.33 2.47
C ILE A 66 -7.76 -11.15 3.36
N LEU A 67 -8.03 -10.00 2.77
CA LEU A 67 -8.42 -8.79 3.50
C LEU A 67 -9.79 -8.94 4.19
N GLU A 68 -10.78 -9.54 3.51
CA GLU A 68 -12.08 -9.87 4.12
C GLU A 68 -11.89 -10.71 5.38
N SER A 69 -11.04 -11.75 5.31
CA SER A 69 -10.71 -12.60 6.45
C SER A 69 -10.06 -11.81 7.59
N LEU A 70 -9.09 -10.93 7.29
CA LEU A 70 -8.43 -10.09 8.28
C LEU A 70 -9.41 -9.13 8.95
N PHE A 71 -10.25 -8.45 8.16
CA PHE A 71 -11.16 -7.42 8.65
C PHE A 71 -12.32 -7.98 9.49
N THR A 72 -12.58 -9.27 9.43
CA THR A 72 -13.57 -9.96 10.28
C THR A 72 -12.98 -10.49 11.57
N LEU A 73 -11.66 -10.63 11.69
CA LEU A 73 -11.00 -11.14 12.88
C LEU A 73 -10.90 -10.09 14.00
N GLY A 74 -11.44 -10.36 15.18
CA GLY A 74 -11.46 -9.44 16.31
C GLY A 74 -10.08 -8.89 16.68
N ILE A 75 -9.06 -9.75 16.72
CA ILE A 75 -7.68 -9.34 17.05
C ILE A 75 -7.09 -8.37 16.00
N TYR A 76 -7.45 -8.53 14.72
CA TYR A 76 -6.99 -7.62 13.68
C TYR A 76 -7.80 -6.32 13.67
N ARG A 77 -9.10 -6.39 14.01
CA ARG A 77 -9.95 -5.20 14.21
C ARG A 77 -9.43 -4.30 15.33
N GLU A 78 -8.95 -4.87 16.42
CA GLU A 78 -8.28 -4.10 17.48
C GLU A 78 -7.05 -3.36 16.95
N HIS A 79 -6.21 -4.05 16.15
CA HIS A 79 -5.05 -3.44 15.52
C HIS A 79 -5.45 -2.31 14.55
N LEU A 80 -6.49 -2.50 13.72
CA LEU A 80 -7.00 -1.45 12.83
C LEU A 80 -7.55 -0.25 13.61
N THR A 81 -8.25 -0.50 14.71
CA THR A 81 -8.78 0.57 15.56
C THR A 81 -7.66 1.42 16.16
N SER A 82 -6.54 0.80 16.57
CA SER A 82 -5.36 1.53 17.05
C SER A 82 -4.71 2.41 15.97
N HIS A 83 -5.02 2.16 14.69
CA HIS A 83 -4.61 2.94 13.52
C HIS A 83 -5.76 3.72 12.87
N HIS A 84 -6.76 4.17 13.66
CA HIS A 84 -7.89 4.98 13.19
C HIS A 84 -8.73 4.33 12.08
N ASN A 85 -8.80 2.99 12.06
CA ASN A 85 -9.40 2.17 11.01
C ASN A 85 -8.78 2.44 9.62
N GLU A 86 -7.49 2.68 9.57
CA GLU A 86 -6.73 2.84 8.35
C GLU A 86 -6.00 1.54 8.00
N GLN A 87 -6.04 1.16 6.74
CA GLN A 87 -5.28 0.05 6.19
C GLN A 87 -4.53 0.47 4.94
N MET A 88 -3.23 0.23 4.92
CA MET A 88 -2.45 0.32 3.71
C MET A 88 -2.27 -1.07 3.10
N VAL A 89 -2.43 -1.17 1.80
CA VAL A 89 -2.20 -2.38 1.02
C VAL A 89 -1.24 -2.03 -0.11
N MET A 90 -0.14 -2.75 -0.19
CA MET A 90 0.82 -2.56 -1.28
C MET A 90 0.52 -3.56 -2.39
N ILE A 91 0.53 -3.08 -3.62
CA ILE A 91 0.39 -3.91 -4.81
C ILE A 91 1.70 -3.86 -5.60
N GLY A 92 2.20 -5.04 -5.98
CA GLY A 92 3.47 -5.19 -6.69
C GLY A 92 3.27 -5.30 -8.19
N TYR A 93 4.31 -4.91 -8.95
CA TYR A 93 4.23 -4.82 -10.40
C TYR A 93 5.28 -5.64 -11.14
N SER A 94 6.47 -5.86 -10.54
CA SER A 94 7.57 -6.51 -11.26
C SER A 94 7.31 -7.99 -11.52
N ASP A 95 6.72 -8.68 -10.59
CA ASP A 95 6.47 -10.12 -10.70
C ASP A 95 5.17 -10.43 -11.43
N SER A 96 4.16 -9.57 -11.33
CA SER A 96 2.94 -9.67 -12.13
C SER A 96 3.22 -9.63 -13.65
N ASN A 97 4.19 -8.83 -14.09
CA ASN A 97 4.57 -8.73 -15.51
C ASN A 97 5.29 -9.98 -16.05
N LYS A 98 5.92 -10.76 -15.18
CA LYS A 98 6.63 -11.99 -15.59
C LYS A 98 5.66 -13.14 -15.86
N ASP A 99 4.54 -13.18 -15.13
CA ASP A 99 3.61 -14.33 -15.15
C ASP A 99 2.58 -14.28 -16.28
N GLY A 100 2.09 -13.08 -16.67
CA GLY A 100 0.95 -12.98 -17.59
C GLY A 100 1.10 -11.97 -18.73
N GLY A 101 2.26 -11.33 -18.84
CA GLY A 101 2.47 -10.24 -19.79
C GLY A 101 1.81 -8.92 -19.35
N TYR A 102 2.17 -7.84 -20.05
CA TYR A 102 1.84 -6.47 -19.65
C TYR A 102 0.32 -6.20 -19.51
N LEU A 103 -0.48 -6.66 -20.46
CA LEU A 103 -1.93 -6.40 -20.45
C LEU A 103 -2.64 -7.12 -19.30
N MET A 104 -2.35 -8.41 -19.12
CA MET A 104 -2.94 -9.20 -18.04
C MET A 104 -2.55 -8.67 -16.67
N ALA A 105 -1.29 -8.28 -16.48
CA ALA A 105 -0.81 -7.72 -15.22
C ALA A 105 -1.53 -6.42 -14.87
N ASN A 106 -1.67 -5.49 -15.84
CA ASN A 106 -2.38 -4.23 -15.59
C ASN A 106 -3.88 -4.44 -15.34
N TRP A 107 -4.51 -5.37 -16.05
CA TRP A 107 -5.90 -5.72 -15.82
C TRP A 107 -6.12 -6.32 -14.44
N SER A 108 -5.28 -7.28 -14.03
CA SER A 108 -5.34 -7.88 -12.68
C SER A 108 -5.12 -6.87 -11.57
N LEU A 109 -4.24 -5.88 -11.79
CA LEU A 109 -4.04 -4.78 -10.84
C LEU A 109 -5.28 -3.89 -10.73
N TYR A 110 -5.94 -3.60 -11.85
CA TYR A 110 -7.15 -2.79 -11.86
C TYR A 110 -8.29 -3.50 -11.12
N GLU A 111 -8.57 -4.77 -11.46
CA GLU A 111 -9.58 -5.59 -10.79
C GLU A 111 -9.31 -5.75 -9.29
N ALA A 112 -8.05 -6.05 -8.92
CA ALA A 112 -7.68 -6.19 -7.52
C ALA A 112 -7.93 -4.92 -6.73
N GLN A 113 -7.59 -3.75 -7.28
CA GLN A 113 -7.83 -2.46 -6.62
C GLN A 113 -9.34 -2.20 -6.41
N GLU A 114 -10.16 -2.51 -7.41
CA GLU A 114 -11.61 -2.35 -7.33
C GLU A 114 -12.20 -3.24 -6.23
N GLU A 115 -11.83 -4.52 -6.21
CA GLU A 115 -12.32 -5.48 -5.23
C GLU A 115 -11.81 -5.18 -3.81
N ILE A 116 -10.51 -4.86 -3.64
CA ILE A 116 -9.93 -4.45 -2.36
C ILE A 116 -10.65 -3.21 -1.82
N THR A 117 -10.94 -2.25 -2.68
CA THR A 117 -11.67 -1.03 -2.31
C THR A 117 -13.08 -1.38 -1.82
N ARG A 118 -13.79 -2.27 -2.51
CA ARG A 118 -15.13 -2.73 -2.12
C ARG A 118 -15.12 -3.42 -0.76
N VAL A 119 -14.14 -4.29 -0.51
CA VAL A 119 -13.97 -4.96 0.80
C VAL A 119 -13.70 -3.93 1.90
N ALA A 120 -12.80 -2.98 1.69
CA ALA A 120 -12.50 -1.95 2.67
C ALA A 120 -13.73 -1.08 3.00
N GLN A 121 -14.50 -0.67 2.00
CA GLN A 121 -15.74 0.09 2.18
C GLN A 121 -16.77 -0.69 2.98
N LYS A 122 -16.98 -1.97 2.68
CA LYS A 122 -17.88 -2.88 3.41
C LYS A 122 -17.58 -2.91 4.91
N HIS A 123 -16.32 -2.85 5.29
CA HIS A 123 -15.87 -2.90 6.68
C HIS A 123 -15.61 -1.51 7.31
N ASN A 124 -15.93 -0.43 6.62
CA ASN A 124 -15.65 0.96 7.05
C ASN A 124 -14.15 1.20 7.34
N ILE A 125 -13.29 0.65 6.49
CA ILE A 125 -11.83 0.81 6.55
C ILE A 125 -11.40 1.91 5.59
N LYS A 126 -10.60 2.84 6.07
CA LYS A 126 -9.96 3.87 5.25
C LYS A 126 -8.74 3.26 4.54
N LEU A 127 -8.93 2.89 3.29
CA LEU A 127 -7.91 2.25 2.48
C LEU A 127 -6.91 3.26 1.92
N THR A 128 -5.62 2.88 1.91
CA THR A 128 -4.57 3.52 1.11
C THR A 128 -3.90 2.46 0.26
N ILE A 129 -3.99 2.58 -1.05
CA ILE A 129 -3.25 1.69 -1.96
C ILE A 129 -1.86 2.27 -2.17
N PHE A 130 -0.85 1.44 -1.89
CA PHE A 130 0.55 1.76 -2.11
C PHE A 130 1.03 1.08 -3.39
N HIS A 131 1.24 1.88 -4.43
CA HIS A 131 1.73 1.41 -5.72
C HIS A 131 3.24 1.17 -5.65
N GLY A 132 3.63 -0.11 -5.67
CA GLY A 132 5.02 -0.55 -5.60
C GLY A 132 5.81 -0.31 -6.88
N ARG A 133 7.06 -0.76 -6.88
CA ARG A 133 7.96 -0.67 -8.04
C ARG A 133 7.38 -1.43 -9.23
N GLY A 134 7.44 -0.83 -10.42
CA GLY A 134 7.06 -1.49 -11.68
C GLY A 134 5.72 -1.06 -12.24
N GLY A 135 4.95 -0.22 -11.54
CA GLY A 135 3.71 0.33 -12.06
C GLY A 135 3.91 1.31 -13.20
N THR A 136 2.89 1.42 -14.02
CA THR A 136 2.85 2.37 -15.15
C THR A 136 2.91 3.82 -14.71
N ILE A 137 2.51 4.09 -13.45
CA ILE A 137 2.55 5.43 -12.87
C ILE A 137 4.02 5.84 -12.70
N ALA A 138 4.41 6.88 -13.39
CA ALA A 138 5.77 7.43 -13.42
C ALA A 138 6.86 6.55 -14.09
N ARG A 139 6.48 5.53 -14.88
CA ARG A 139 7.44 4.57 -15.49
C ARG A 139 7.11 4.17 -16.93
N GLY A 140 6.73 5.10 -17.79
CA GLY A 140 6.36 4.80 -19.16
C GLY A 140 4.85 4.63 -19.38
N GLY A 141 4.03 4.65 -18.36
CA GLY A 141 2.56 4.67 -18.44
C GLY A 141 1.96 6.04 -18.73
N GLY A 142 2.75 6.96 -19.25
CA GLY A 142 2.30 8.33 -19.53
C GLY A 142 2.46 9.29 -18.35
N PRO A 143 1.89 10.49 -18.43
CA PRO A 143 1.95 11.47 -17.35
C PRO A 143 1.34 10.94 -16.05
N ALA A 144 2.00 11.18 -14.92
CA ALA A 144 1.55 10.70 -13.61
C ALA A 144 0.09 11.08 -13.30
N ASN A 145 -0.32 12.30 -13.67
CA ASN A 145 -1.70 12.77 -13.53
C ASN A 145 -2.71 11.84 -14.22
N SER A 146 -2.49 11.51 -15.50
CA SER A 146 -3.39 10.62 -16.25
C SER A 146 -3.44 9.21 -15.66
N ALA A 147 -2.29 8.69 -15.23
CA ALA A 147 -2.20 7.37 -14.63
C ALA A 147 -2.92 7.29 -13.27
N ILE A 148 -2.87 8.34 -12.45
CA ILE A 148 -3.61 8.44 -11.20
C ILE A 148 -5.12 8.48 -11.47
N ARG A 149 -5.56 9.32 -12.39
CA ARG A 149 -6.97 9.47 -12.74
C ARG A 149 -7.59 8.23 -13.43
N ALA A 150 -6.75 7.35 -13.97
CA ALA A 150 -7.19 6.09 -14.56
C ALA A 150 -7.35 4.94 -13.54
N GLN A 151 -7.12 5.19 -12.25
CA GLN A 151 -7.35 4.18 -11.22
C GLN A 151 -8.85 3.93 -11.02
N PRO A 152 -9.24 2.76 -10.47
CA PRO A 152 -10.64 2.47 -10.18
C PRO A 152 -11.29 3.52 -9.29
N ALA A 153 -12.55 3.83 -9.53
CA ALA A 153 -13.30 4.81 -8.75
C ALA A 153 -13.31 4.46 -7.26
N GLY A 154 -13.02 5.45 -6.41
CA GLY A 154 -12.97 5.31 -4.96
C GLY A 154 -11.71 4.63 -4.41
N SER A 155 -10.76 4.19 -5.27
CA SER A 155 -9.50 3.58 -4.81
C SER A 155 -8.50 4.61 -4.27
N ILE A 156 -8.61 5.86 -4.65
CA ILE A 156 -7.73 6.95 -4.23
C ILE A 156 -8.27 7.68 -2.99
N ASN A 157 -9.51 8.11 -3.01
CA ASN A 157 -10.20 8.75 -1.88
C ASN A 157 -9.34 9.77 -1.10
N GLY A 158 -8.68 10.67 -1.83
CA GLY A 158 -7.78 11.70 -1.27
C GLY A 158 -6.43 11.17 -0.75
N ARG A 159 -6.12 9.89 -0.91
CA ARG A 159 -4.90 9.24 -0.43
C ARG A 159 -4.24 8.45 -1.55
N PHE A 160 -2.98 8.75 -1.78
CA PHE A 160 -2.20 8.10 -2.82
C PHE A 160 -0.75 7.91 -2.38
N ARG A 161 -0.23 6.71 -2.52
CA ARG A 161 1.17 6.41 -2.23
C ARG A 161 1.80 5.62 -3.37
N LEU A 162 2.97 6.06 -3.81
CA LEU A 162 3.72 5.38 -4.86
C LEU A 162 5.21 5.34 -4.53
N THR A 163 5.92 4.37 -5.12
CA THR A 163 7.39 4.31 -5.09
C THR A 163 7.92 4.73 -6.45
N GLU A 164 8.67 5.83 -6.49
CA GLU A 164 9.43 6.24 -7.67
C GLU A 164 10.83 5.61 -7.67
N GLN A 165 11.45 5.45 -8.85
CA GLN A 165 12.86 5.05 -8.93
C GLN A 165 13.77 6.21 -8.55
N GLY A 166 14.93 5.89 -7.95
CA GLY A 166 15.90 6.89 -7.52
C GLY A 166 16.34 7.85 -8.62
N GLU A 167 16.56 7.35 -9.83
CA GLU A 167 16.92 8.16 -10.99
C GLU A 167 15.79 9.12 -11.39
N ILE A 168 14.54 8.68 -11.32
CA ILE A 168 13.36 9.50 -11.59
C ILE A 168 13.20 10.59 -10.53
N ILE A 169 13.41 10.26 -9.26
CA ILE A 169 13.39 11.23 -8.16
C ILE A 169 14.44 12.31 -8.40
N ALA A 170 15.69 11.92 -8.74
CA ALA A 170 16.75 12.87 -9.04
C ALA A 170 16.39 13.81 -10.20
N LEU A 171 15.84 13.28 -11.29
CA LEU A 171 15.45 14.09 -12.46
C LEU A 171 14.28 15.04 -12.16
N ARG A 172 13.28 14.60 -11.39
CA ARG A 172 12.06 15.39 -11.13
C ARG A 172 12.21 16.41 -10.02
N TYR A 173 13.05 16.12 -9.02
CA TYR A 173 13.16 16.94 -7.82
C TYR A 173 14.46 17.72 -7.68
N SER A 174 15.42 17.56 -8.61
CA SER A 174 16.67 18.34 -8.62
C SER A 174 16.47 19.81 -9.00
N ASN A 175 15.43 20.13 -9.74
CA ASN A 175 15.09 21.50 -10.12
C ASN A 175 13.78 21.91 -9.45
N PRO A 176 13.76 23.01 -8.65
CA PRO A 176 12.56 23.45 -7.92
C PRO A 176 11.33 23.69 -8.81
N GLY A 177 11.51 24.25 -10.01
CA GLY A 177 10.40 24.52 -10.93
C GLY A 177 9.78 23.21 -11.48
N LEU A 178 10.61 22.22 -11.83
CA LEU A 178 10.14 20.89 -12.25
C LEU A 178 9.45 20.16 -11.09
N ALA A 179 10.04 20.22 -9.90
CA ALA A 179 9.47 19.60 -8.70
C ALA A 179 8.09 20.18 -8.37
N HIS A 180 7.96 21.49 -8.34
CA HIS A 180 6.70 22.19 -8.09
C HIS A 180 5.62 21.76 -9.10
N ARG A 181 5.95 21.81 -10.41
CA ARG A 181 5.02 21.39 -11.47
C ARG A 181 4.61 19.94 -11.33
N HIS A 182 5.54 19.04 -10.98
CA HIS A 182 5.24 17.61 -10.80
C HIS A 182 4.33 17.37 -9.60
N LEU A 183 4.60 18.03 -8.46
CA LEU A 183 3.76 17.93 -7.26
C LEU A 183 2.35 18.49 -7.49
N GLU A 184 2.21 19.62 -8.19
CA GLU A 184 0.90 20.16 -8.59
C GLU A 184 0.11 19.16 -9.43
N GLN A 185 0.75 18.49 -10.39
CA GLN A 185 0.10 17.49 -11.23
C GLN A 185 -0.38 16.28 -10.44
N ILE A 186 0.42 15.80 -9.47
CA ILE A 186 0.02 14.70 -8.60
C ILE A 186 -1.13 15.14 -7.68
N ALA A 187 -0.98 16.27 -6.99
CA ALA A 187 -2.01 16.78 -6.08
C ALA A 187 -3.34 17.01 -6.79
N SER A 188 -3.31 17.65 -7.95
CA SER A 188 -4.50 17.86 -8.79
C SER A 188 -5.15 16.53 -9.19
N ALA A 189 -4.36 15.52 -9.56
CA ALA A 189 -4.91 14.21 -9.93
C ALA A 189 -5.60 13.52 -8.76
N VAL A 190 -5.01 13.58 -7.56
CA VAL A 190 -5.58 12.97 -6.34
C VAL A 190 -6.86 13.68 -5.88
N ILE A 191 -6.93 15.01 -6.06
CA ILE A 191 -8.14 15.79 -5.73
C ILE A 191 -9.29 15.51 -6.70
N LEU A 192 -8.98 15.23 -7.97
CA LEU A 192 -9.96 15.04 -9.03
C LEU A 192 -10.36 13.57 -9.25
N ALA A 193 -9.69 12.62 -8.61
CA ALA A 193 -10.00 11.19 -8.67
C ALA A 193 -11.03 10.81 -7.62
#